data_f14e07fd9c53f7321a8da3aa8ab9aac5
#
_entry.id   f14e07fd9c53f7321a8da3aa8ab9aac5
#
_cell.length_a   1.000
_cell.length_b   1.000
_cell.length_c   1.000
_cell.angle_alpha   90.00
_cell.angle_beta   90.00
_cell.angle_gamma   90.00
#
_symmetry.space_group_name_H-M   'P 1'
#
loop_
_entity.id
_entity.type
_entity.pdbx_description
1 polymer ?
#
loop_
_entity_poly.entity_id
_entity_poly.type
_entity_poly.pdbx_seq_one_letter_code
_entity_poly.pdbx_strand_id
1 'polypeptide(L)'
;MSDAVEAIRAIVRDELAALRLPDLAVVTSVFAHSGDDDGHNHECNVQLREGSLELRKVPIATPHIGMVSAPAVGDLVLLAYVGGDPNRAIVVGRLYSEKANPPKHEENEWRVEAPLAATSSIAIDKDGSVVVSAGKTIVTVKKDGAIEVAGEADLKIEVKGKVELKCTDCKIDASGNIDLGDGGAGVITEDSHKCYFTGKALVPSKTVKAKG
;
A
#
# COMPACT_ATOMS: atom_id res chain seq x y z
N MET A 1 6.16 52.08 -37.50
CA MET A 1 5.39 51.36 -36.48
C MET A 1 5.65 49.83 -36.47
N SER A 2 6.07 49.24 -37.60
CA SER A 2 6.42 47.82 -37.68
C SER A 2 7.64 47.44 -36.84
N ASP A 3 8.66 48.26 -36.84
CA ASP A 3 9.97 48.01 -36.19
C ASP A 3 9.88 47.86 -34.65
N ALA A 4 9.10 48.71 -33.99
CA ALA A 4 8.92 48.65 -32.56
C ALA A 4 8.13 47.39 -32.13
N VAL A 5 7.15 46.98 -32.93
CA VAL A 5 6.36 45.76 -32.67
C VAL A 5 7.21 44.51 -32.86
N GLU A 6 8.10 44.51 -33.86
CA GLU A 6 9.04 43.41 -34.09
C GLU A 6 10.09 43.32 -32.98
N ALA A 7 10.61 44.45 -32.52
CA ALA A 7 11.53 44.49 -31.38
C ALA A 7 10.86 43.94 -30.09
N ILE A 8 9.62 44.34 -29.80
CA ILE A 8 8.89 43.83 -28.66
C ILE A 8 8.64 42.32 -28.80
N ARG A 9 8.27 41.83 -29.98
CA ARG A 9 8.09 40.38 -30.22
C ARG A 9 9.39 39.60 -30.05
N ALA A 10 10.51 40.16 -30.46
CA ALA A 10 11.83 39.54 -30.27
C ALA A 10 12.16 39.43 -28.78
N ILE A 11 12.01 40.52 -28.02
CA ILE A 11 12.24 40.52 -26.56
C ILE A 11 11.33 39.49 -25.88
N VAL A 12 10.05 39.51 -26.18
CA VAL A 12 9.11 38.54 -25.58
C VAL A 12 9.46 37.09 -25.94
N ARG A 13 9.93 36.84 -27.16
CA ARG A 13 10.36 35.51 -27.57
C ARG A 13 11.62 35.07 -26.83
N ASP A 14 12.58 35.98 -26.65
CA ASP A 14 13.82 35.70 -25.93
C ASP A 14 13.54 35.43 -24.43
N GLU A 15 12.68 36.21 -23.81
CA GLU A 15 12.26 35.98 -22.41
C GLU A 15 11.49 34.65 -22.25
N LEU A 16 10.59 34.34 -23.19
CA LEU A 16 9.86 33.03 -23.16
C LEU A 16 10.80 31.85 -23.41
N ALA A 17 11.85 32.04 -24.25
CA ALA A 17 12.84 31.00 -24.51
C ALA A 17 13.76 30.75 -23.30
N ALA A 18 13.91 31.75 -22.41
CA ALA A 18 14.63 31.60 -21.16
C ALA A 18 13.87 30.80 -20.09
N LEU A 19 12.55 30.75 -20.21
CA LEU A 19 11.71 30.00 -19.28
C LEU A 19 11.73 28.50 -19.63
N ARG A 20 12.04 27.66 -18.64
CA ARG A 20 11.95 26.22 -18.79
C ARG A 20 10.49 25.77 -18.55
N LEU A 21 9.89 25.18 -19.57
CA LEU A 21 8.58 24.54 -19.47
C LEU A 21 8.70 23.16 -18.81
N PRO A 22 7.58 22.60 -18.29
CA PRO A 22 7.56 21.22 -17.78
C PRO A 22 8.12 20.23 -18.80
N ASP A 23 8.87 19.24 -18.32
CA ASP A 23 9.61 18.30 -19.16
C ASP A 23 9.46 16.86 -18.66
N LEU A 24 9.73 15.90 -19.50
CA LEU A 24 9.77 14.49 -19.14
C LEU A 24 11.21 14.04 -18.90
N ALA A 25 11.39 13.26 -17.86
CA ALA A 25 12.68 12.71 -17.51
C ALA A 25 12.58 11.25 -17.05
N VAL A 26 13.70 10.55 -17.11
CA VAL A 26 13.83 9.17 -16.62
C VAL A 26 14.68 9.18 -15.38
N VAL A 27 14.25 8.50 -14.33
CA VAL A 27 14.98 8.38 -13.07
C VAL A 27 16.25 7.56 -13.28
N THR A 28 17.41 8.10 -12.91
CA THR A 28 18.72 7.43 -13.03
C THR A 28 19.23 6.92 -11.69
N SER A 29 18.91 7.57 -10.59
CA SER A 29 19.18 7.09 -9.23
C SER A 29 18.19 7.66 -8.22
N VAL A 30 18.00 6.94 -7.11
CA VAL A 30 17.11 7.31 -6.01
C VAL A 30 17.91 7.28 -4.72
N PHE A 31 17.69 8.25 -3.86
CA PHE A 31 18.35 8.35 -2.56
C PHE A 31 17.34 8.00 -1.47
N ALA A 32 17.61 6.87 -0.79
CA ALA A 32 16.82 6.49 0.37
C ALA A 32 17.22 7.35 1.58
N HIS A 33 16.26 7.84 2.32
CA HIS A 33 16.50 8.44 3.62
C HIS A 33 16.58 7.33 4.66
N SER A 34 17.75 7.07 5.20
CA SER A 34 18.04 5.99 6.15
C SER A 34 18.16 6.47 7.60
N GLY A 35 18.25 7.77 7.82
CA GLY A 35 18.39 8.39 9.13
C GLY A 35 18.80 9.85 9.04
N ASP A 36 18.79 10.54 10.18
CA ASP A 36 19.03 12.00 10.27
C ASP A 36 20.43 12.41 9.77
N ASP A 37 21.38 11.47 9.73
CA ASP A 37 22.78 11.73 9.36
C ASP A 37 23.08 11.52 7.87
N ASP A 38 22.16 11.01 7.05
CA ASP A 38 22.44 10.68 5.66
C ASP A 38 22.42 11.88 4.70
N GLY A 39 21.90 13.03 5.13
CA GLY A 39 21.80 14.25 4.34
C GLY A 39 20.95 14.13 3.08
N HIS A 40 20.13 13.05 2.98
CA HIS A 40 19.19 12.83 1.89
C HIS A 40 17.79 13.27 2.32
N ASN A 41 17.11 13.90 1.38
CA ASN A 41 15.69 14.20 1.49
C ASN A 41 15.00 13.55 0.29
N HIS A 42 13.71 13.38 0.30
CA HIS A 42 12.93 12.76 -0.77
C HIS A 42 13.30 13.32 -2.16
N GLU A 43 14.35 12.76 -2.76
CA GLU A 43 15.02 13.28 -3.97
C GLU A 43 15.56 12.15 -4.86
N CYS A 44 15.75 12.43 -6.13
CA CYS A 44 16.33 11.51 -7.11
C CYS A 44 17.18 12.25 -8.15
N ASN A 45 18.02 11.52 -8.89
CA ASN A 45 18.61 12.02 -10.12
C ASN A 45 17.74 11.60 -11.30
N VAL A 46 17.65 12.49 -12.28
CA VAL A 46 16.86 12.27 -13.49
C VAL A 46 17.60 12.72 -14.72
N GLN A 47 17.44 11.98 -15.82
CA GLN A 47 17.94 12.36 -17.14
C GLN A 47 16.76 12.87 -17.99
N LEU A 48 16.88 14.04 -18.56
CA LEU A 48 15.86 14.56 -19.47
C LEU A 48 15.67 13.62 -20.65
N ARG A 49 14.41 13.41 -21.04
CA ARG A 49 14.06 12.50 -22.15
C ARG A 49 14.59 13.05 -23.49
N GLU A 50 14.54 14.35 -23.67
CA GLU A 50 15.10 15.03 -24.83
C GLU A 50 16.51 15.55 -24.49
N GLY A 51 17.53 14.74 -24.79
CA GLY A 51 18.91 15.08 -24.55
C GLY A 51 19.65 14.20 -23.56
N SER A 52 20.86 14.57 -23.19
CA SER A 52 21.72 13.83 -22.26
C SER A 52 21.89 14.53 -20.91
N LEU A 53 21.15 15.62 -20.67
CA LEU A 53 21.28 16.39 -19.43
C LEU A 53 20.74 15.60 -18.24
N GLU A 54 21.59 15.37 -17.25
CA GLU A 54 21.23 14.79 -15.96
C GLU A 54 21.05 15.90 -14.93
N LEU A 55 19.90 15.94 -14.27
CA LEU A 55 19.63 16.78 -13.12
C LEU A 55 19.81 15.95 -11.85
N ARG A 56 20.54 16.49 -10.89
CA ARG A 56 20.90 15.77 -9.66
C ARG A 56 20.17 16.32 -8.46
N LYS A 57 19.85 15.42 -7.52
CA LYS A 57 19.17 15.74 -6.26
C LYS A 57 17.88 16.56 -6.47
N VAL A 58 17.09 16.13 -7.47
CA VAL A 58 15.80 16.74 -7.78
C VAL A 58 14.81 16.34 -6.71
N PRO A 59 14.21 17.29 -5.98
CA PRO A 59 13.17 16.99 -4.98
C PRO A 59 11.96 16.33 -5.61
N ILE A 60 11.33 15.42 -4.87
CA ILE A 60 10.11 14.74 -5.29
C ILE A 60 8.94 15.28 -4.47
N ALA A 61 7.94 15.83 -5.14
CA ALA A 61 6.73 16.30 -4.48
C ALA A 61 5.95 15.11 -3.89
N THR A 62 5.38 15.32 -2.71
CA THR A 62 4.49 14.34 -2.06
C THR A 62 3.09 14.92 -1.91
N PRO A 63 2.03 14.14 -2.10
CA PRO A 63 0.66 14.60 -1.88
C PRO A 63 0.35 14.89 -0.40
N HIS A 64 1.12 14.32 0.53
CA HIS A 64 0.94 14.50 1.97
C HIS A 64 2.28 14.35 2.70
N ILE A 65 2.59 15.28 3.63
CA ILE A 65 3.77 15.17 4.49
C ILE A 65 3.59 13.95 5.42
N GLY A 66 4.56 13.05 5.39
CA GLY A 66 4.49 11.74 6.04
C GLY A 66 4.19 10.57 5.08
N MET A 67 3.91 10.87 3.80
CA MET A 67 3.81 9.85 2.76
C MET A 67 5.10 9.79 1.94
N VAL A 68 5.68 8.61 1.84
CA VAL A 68 6.85 8.35 0.98
C VAL A 68 6.44 7.41 -0.14
N SER A 69 6.69 7.84 -1.38
CA SER A 69 6.51 7.02 -2.58
C SER A 69 7.65 7.33 -3.53
N ALA A 70 8.83 6.76 -3.25
CA ALA A 70 10.00 6.96 -4.10
C ALA A 70 9.81 6.27 -5.46
N PRO A 71 10.26 6.90 -6.56
CA PRO A 71 10.26 6.26 -7.86
C PRO A 71 11.32 5.15 -7.91
N ALA A 72 11.19 4.25 -8.89
CA ALA A 72 12.23 3.30 -9.23
C ALA A 72 13.16 3.87 -10.32
N VAL A 73 14.38 3.36 -10.39
CA VAL A 73 15.28 3.67 -11.52
C VAL A 73 14.63 3.17 -12.81
N GLY A 74 14.55 4.06 -13.81
CA GLY A 74 13.88 3.81 -15.09
C GLY A 74 12.44 4.35 -15.14
N ASP A 75 11.86 4.81 -14.03
CA ASP A 75 10.54 5.44 -14.04
C ASP A 75 10.53 6.72 -14.87
N LEU A 76 9.43 6.93 -15.59
CA LEU A 76 9.16 8.17 -16.30
C LEU A 76 8.51 9.18 -15.36
N VAL A 77 9.09 10.34 -15.24
CA VAL A 77 8.64 11.40 -14.34
C VAL A 77 8.37 12.71 -15.08
N LEU A 78 7.44 13.48 -14.54
CA LEU A 78 7.14 14.84 -14.99
C LEU A 78 7.88 15.83 -14.09
N LEU A 79 8.66 16.70 -14.71
CA LEU A 79 9.37 17.81 -14.06
C LEU A 79 8.61 19.12 -14.21
N ALA A 80 8.54 19.87 -13.14
CA ALA A 80 8.20 21.28 -13.17
C ALA A 80 9.41 22.12 -12.72
N TYR A 81 9.52 23.34 -13.21
CA TYR A 81 10.61 24.26 -12.89
C TYR A 81 10.05 25.48 -12.16
N VAL A 82 10.49 25.69 -10.93
CA VAL A 82 9.99 26.79 -10.09
C VAL A 82 10.41 28.13 -10.69
N GLY A 83 9.44 28.93 -11.11
CA GLY A 83 9.68 30.19 -11.79
C GLY A 83 10.33 30.06 -13.18
N GLY A 84 10.29 28.86 -13.79
CA GLY A 84 10.94 28.58 -15.06
C GLY A 84 12.46 28.39 -14.97
N ASP A 85 13.03 28.37 -13.77
CA ASP A 85 14.48 28.24 -13.55
C ASP A 85 14.91 26.76 -13.72
N PRO A 86 15.76 26.42 -14.67
CA PRO A 86 16.26 25.07 -14.92
C PRO A 86 16.97 24.43 -13.71
N ASN A 87 17.54 25.24 -12.81
CA ASN A 87 18.21 24.77 -11.60
C ASN A 87 17.24 24.45 -10.44
N ARG A 88 15.96 24.75 -10.62
CA ARG A 88 14.93 24.56 -9.59
C ARG A 88 13.86 23.57 -10.06
N ALA A 89 14.33 22.44 -10.60
CA ALA A 89 13.46 21.35 -11.02
C ALA A 89 12.86 20.62 -9.81
N ILE A 90 11.61 20.18 -9.93
CA ILE A 90 10.89 19.34 -8.96
C ILE A 90 10.18 18.23 -9.75
N VAL A 91 10.27 16.98 -9.27
CA VAL A 91 9.43 15.88 -9.76
C VAL A 91 8.04 16.07 -9.19
N VAL A 92 7.06 16.33 -10.04
CA VAL A 92 5.67 16.57 -9.63
C VAL A 92 4.72 15.41 -9.91
N GLY A 93 5.17 14.39 -10.63
CA GLY A 93 4.38 13.21 -10.92
C GLY A 93 5.17 12.13 -11.63
N ARG A 94 4.57 10.97 -11.73
CA ARG A 94 5.07 9.80 -12.47
C ARG A 94 4.07 9.43 -13.55
N LEU A 95 4.58 8.90 -14.67
CA LEU A 95 3.75 8.42 -15.77
C LEU A 95 4.06 6.95 -16.01
N TYR A 96 3.04 6.23 -16.40
CA TYR A 96 3.24 4.88 -16.94
C TYR A 96 3.94 4.94 -18.29
N SER A 97 4.63 3.88 -18.64
CA SER A 97 5.37 3.77 -19.90
C SER A 97 5.18 2.37 -20.48
N GLU A 98 5.69 2.14 -21.68
CA GLU A 98 5.67 0.80 -22.29
C GLU A 98 6.36 -0.28 -21.43
N LYS A 99 7.28 0.14 -20.54
CA LYS A 99 8.01 -0.75 -19.62
C LYS A 99 7.33 -0.91 -18.25
N ALA A 100 6.41 -0.03 -17.91
CA ALA A 100 5.72 0.03 -16.64
C ALA A 100 4.23 0.33 -16.86
N ASN A 101 3.45 -0.70 -17.12
CA ASN A 101 2.01 -0.60 -17.32
C ASN A 101 1.29 -0.39 -15.98
N PRO A 102 0.13 0.30 -15.97
CA PRO A 102 -0.68 0.41 -14.76
C PRO A 102 -1.16 -0.96 -14.29
N PRO A 103 -1.42 -1.13 -12.98
CA PRO A 103 -2.15 -2.27 -12.47
C PRO A 103 -3.46 -2.47 -13.23
N LYS A 104 -3.91 -3.71 -13.36
CA LYS A 104 -5.25 -3.97 -13.90
C LYS A 104 -6.29 -3.34 -13.00
N HIS A 105 -7.17 -2.54 -13.55
CA HIS A 105 -8.22 -1.83 -12.83
C HIS A 105 -9.47 -1.69 -13.68
N GLU A 106 -10.59 -1.48 -13.02
CA GLU A 106 -11.85 -1.10 -13.67
C GLU A 106 -12.12 0.40 -13.42
N GLU A 107 -13.11 0.94 -14.09
CA GLU A 107 -13.58 2.31 -13.85
C GLU A 107 -14.08 2.46 -12.41
N ASN A 108 -13.75 3.57 -11.76
CA ASN A 108 -14.05 3.87 -10.35
C ASN A 108 -13.37 2.97 -9.30
N GLU A 109 -12.36 2.21 -9.68
CA GLU A 109 -11.45 1.57 -8.72
C GLU A 109 -10.35 2.52 -8.26
N TRP A 110 -9.98 2.41 -6.99
CA TRP A 110 -8.73 2.95 -6.47
C TRP A 110 -7.82 1.81 -6.05
N ARG A 111 -6.56 1.80 -6.54
CA ARG A 111 -5.61 0.73 -6.27
C ARG A 111 -4.19 1.24 -6.15
N VAL A 112 -3.47 0.70 -5.17
CA VAL A 112 -2.02 0.87 -5.03
C VAL A 112 -1.36 -0.50 -4.98
N GLU A 113 -0.37 -0.72 -5.83
CA GLU A 113 0.53 -1.88 -5.78
C GLU A 113 1.93 -1.39 -5.46
N ALA A 114 2.60 -2.04 -4.53
CA ALA A 114 3.98 -1.70 -4.15
C ALA A 114 4.78 -2.97 -3.80
N PRO A 115 5.85 -3.27 -4.55
CA PRO A 115 6.23 -2.66 -5.84
C PRO A 115 5.24 -2.97 -6.97
N LEU A 116 5.33 -2.26 -8.09
CA LEU A 116 4.49 -2.51 -9.26
C LEU A 116 4.59 -3.97 -9.71
N ALA A 117 3.47 -4.58 -10.07
CA ALA A 117 3.33 -6.00 -10.41
C ALA A 117 3.64 -6.98 -9.25
N ALA A 118 3.71 -6.49 -8.01
CA ALA A 118 3.83 -7.34 -6.84
C ALA A 118 2.48 -7.98 -6.46
N THR A 119 2.56 -8.95 -5.55
CA THR A 119 1.38 -9.59 -4.97
C THR A 119 0.80 -8.81 -3.79
N SER A 120 1.32 -7.60 -3.51
CA SER A 120 0.87 -6.75 -2.41
C SER A 120 0.14 -5.53 -2.94
N SER A 121 -1.09 -5.33 -2.50
CA SER A 121 -1.91 -4.21 -2.92
C SER A 121 -2.91 -3.78 -1.85
N ILE A 122 -3.34 -2.52 -1.95
CA ILE A 122 -4.51 -1.99 -1.26
C ILE A 122 -5.44 -1.46 -2.34
N ALA A 123 -6.69 -1.87 -2.31
CA ALA A 123 -7.68 -1.45 -3.29
C ALA A 123 -9.01 -1.09 -2.63
N ILE A 124 -9.71 -0.15 -3.24
CA ILE A 124 -11.15 0.04 -3.06
C ILE A 124 -11.75 -0.30 -4.42
N ASP A 125 -12.52 -1.38 -4.47
CA ASP A 125 -13.13 -1.83 -5.71
C ASP A 125 -14.34 -0.97 -6.10
N LYS A 126 -14.85 -1.18 -7.29
CA LYS A 126 -16.00 -0.43 -7.83
C LYS A 126 -17.26 -0.55 -6.97
N ASP A 127 -17.37 -1.61 -6.16
CA ASP A 127 -18.51 -1.83 -5.27
C ASP A 127 -18.33 -1.12 -3.92
N GLY A 128 -17.16 -0.53 -3.66
CA GLY A 128 -16.80 0.16 -2.44
C GLY A 128 -16.27 -0.76 -1.34
N SER A 129 -15.94 -2.01 -1.66
CA SER A 129 -15.26 -2.90 -0.73
C SER A 129 -13.77 -2.60 -0.66
N VAL A 130 -13.19 -2.67 0.53
CA VAL A 130 -11.74 -2.45 0.75
C VAL A 130 -11.04 -3.80 0.79
N VAL A 131 -10.03 -3.98 -0.04
CA VAL A 131 -9.24 -5.20 -0.15
C VAL A 131 -7.77 -4.91 0.12
N VAL A 132 -7.19 -5.61 1.07
CA VAL A 132 -5.75 -5.59 1.34
C VAL A 132 -5.20 -6.98 1.04
N SER A 133 -4.25 -7.08 0.14
CA SER A 133 -3.61 -8.34 -0.23
C SER A 133 -2.10 -8.29 -0.04
N ALA A 134 -1.54 -9.39 0.44
CA ALA A 134 -0.11 -9.62 0.54
C ALA A 134 0.19 -11.10 0.29
N GLY A 135 0.76 -11.41 -0.87
CA GLY A 135 0.93 -12.79 -1.31
C GLY A 135 -0.41 -13.51 -1.43
N LYS A 136 -0.60 -14.55 -0.61
CA LYS A 136 -1.82 -15.36 -0.57
C LYS A 136 -2.78 -14.97 0.58
N THR A 137 -2.42 -13.96 1.36
CA THR A 137 -3.27 -13.44 2.44
C THR A 137 -4.09 -12.27 1.92
N ILE A 138 -5.39 -12.33 2.14
CA ILE A 138 -6.36 -11.31 1.71
C ILE A 138 -7.25 -10.95 2.90
N VAL A 139 -7.37 -9.65 3.15
CA VAL A 139 -8.33 -9.08 4.09
C VAL A 139 -9.32 -8.24 3.30
N THR A 140 -10.59 -8.57 3.40
CA THR A 140 -11.66 -7.86 2.69
C THR A 140 -12.66 -7.29 3.69
N VAL A 141 -12.93 -6.01 3.59
CA VAL A 141 -14.05 -5.34 4.26
C VAL A 141 -15.09 -5.04 3.18
N LYS A 142 -16.16 -5.82 3.17
CA LYS A 142 -17.21 -5.71 2.16
C LYS A 142 -18.13 -4.51 2.44
N LYS A 143 -18.72 -3.99 1.38
CA LYS A 143 -19.69 -2.89 1.44
C LYS A 143 -20.88 -3.17 2.38
N ASP A 144 -21.30 -4.41 2.51
CA ASP A 144 -22.39 -4.85 3.42
C ASP A 144 -21.96 -4.99 4.89
N GLY A 145 -20.70 -4.69 5.20
CA GLY A 145 -20.12 -4.75 6.53
C GLY A 145 -19.51 -6.11 6.90
N ALA A 146 -19.53 -7.10 6.01
CA ALA A 146 -18.83 -8.36 6.26
C ALA A 146 -17.32 -8.16 6.22
N ILE A 147 -16.59 -8.82 7.12
CA ILE A 147 -15.13 -8.83 7.16
C ILE A 147 -14.66 -10.27 6.94
N GLU A 148 -13.79 -10.45 5.97
CA GLU A 148 -13.20 -11.74 5.64
C GLU A 148 -11.68 -11.67 5.74
N VAL A 149 -11.06 -12.66 6.37
CA VAL A 149 -9.60 -12.84 6.41
C VAL A 149 -9.32 -14.22 5.85
N ALA A 150 -8.64 -14.30 4.73
CA ALA A 150 -8.26 -15.54 4.07
C ALA A 150 -6.74 -15.59 3.92
N GLY A 151 -6.14 -16.74 4.22
CA GLY A 151 -4.71 -16.98 4.09
C GLY A 151 -4.41 -18.46 3.98
N GLU A 152 -3.25 -18.81 3.43
CA GLU A 152 -2.79 -20.19 3.30
C GLU A 152 -1.72 -20.57 4.34
N ALA A 153 -1.42 -19.66 5.26
CA ALA A 153 -0.43 -19.84 6.33
C ALA A 153 -1.05 -19.52 7.70
N ASP A 154 -0.22 -19.48 8.73
CA ASP A 154 -0.63 -19.27 10.10
C ASP A 154 -1.24 -17.88 10.33
N LEU A 155 -2.32 -17.82 11.11
CA LEU A 155 -2.82 -16.59 11.70
C LEU A 155 -2.46 -16.56 13.19
N LYS A 156 -1.60 -15.62 13.60
CA LYS A 156 -1.24 -15.37 15.00
C LYS A 156 -1.88 -14.08 15.49
N ILE A 157 -2.64 -14.16 16.57
CA ILE A 157 -3.19 -13.01 17.29
C ILE A 157 -2.56 -12.99 18.68
N GLU A 158 -1.75 -11.98 18.99
CA GLU A 158 -1.08 -11.82 20.27
C GLU A 158 -1.35 -10.42 20.83
N VAL A 159 -1.99 -10.34 21.97
CA VAL A 159 -2.30 -9.09 22.64
C VAL A 159 -1.90 -9.17 24.11
N LYS A 160 -1.34 -8.06 24.66
CA LYS A 160 -1.00 -7.98 26.09
C LYS A 160 -2.23 -7.76 26.99
N GLY A 161 -3.35 -7.41 26.40
CA GLY A 161 -4.61 -7.13 27.11
C GLY A 161 -5.63 -8.23 26.88
N LYS A 162 -6.90 -7.87 26.89
CA LYS A 162 -8.05 -8.76 26.74
C LYS A 162 -8.43 -8.91 25.27
N VAL A 163 -8.78 -10.11 24.84
CA VAL A 163 -9.53 -10.37 23.61
C VAL A 163 -10.98 -10.65 23.99
N GLU A 164 -11.92 -9.96 23.38
CA GLU A 164 -13.35 -10.14 23.59
C GLU A 164 -14.06 -10.35 22.25
N LEU A 165 -14.74 -11.48 22.11
CA LEU A 165 -15.55 -11.82 20.94
C LEU A 165 -17.03 -11.81 21.35
N LYS A 166 -17.83 -10.91 20.74
CA LYS A 166 -19.28 -10.82 20.92
C LYS A 166 -19.94 -11.16 19.60
N CYS A 167 -20.65 -12.24 19.56
CA CYS A 167 -21.36 -12.73 18.38
C CYS A 167 -22.58 -13.55 18.81
N THR A 168 -23.55 -13.72 17.92
CA THR A 168 -24.68 -14.59 18.14
C THR A 168 -24.24 -16.05 18.15
N ASP A 169 -23.42 -16.44 17.17
CA ASP A 169 -22.86 -17.78 17.04
C ASP A 169 -21.36 -17.70 16.76
N CYS A 170 -20.58 -18.56 17.40
CA CYS A 170 -19.15 -18.73 17.15
C CYS A 170 -18.89 -20.16 16.69
N LYS A 171 -18.39 -20.32 15.46
CA LYS A 171 -17.97 -21.60 14.92
C LYS A 171 -16.45 -21.63 14.82
N ILE A 172 -15.82 -22.62 15.45
CA ILE A 172 -14.40 -22.93 15.30
C ILE A 172 -14.33 -24.34 14.69
N ASP A 173 -13.76 -24.45 13.50
CA ASP A 173 -13.61 -25.71 12.77
C ASP A 173 -12.11 -25.97 12.59
N ALA A 174 -11.57 -26.92 13.32
CA ALA A 174 -10.17 -27.29 13.29
C ALA A 174 -10.02 -28.78 12.97
N SER A 175 -9.16 -29.12 12.03
CA SER A 175 -8.80 -30.52 11.72
C SER A 175 -7.84 -31.14 12.74
N GLY A 176 -7.19 -30.32 13.54
CA GLY A 176 -6.28 -30.70 14.62
C GLY A 176 -6.84 -30.35 16.00
N ASN A 177 -5.95 -30.12 16.95
CA ASN A 177 -6.32 -29.78 18.32
C ASN A 177 -6.81 -28.34 18.46
N ILE A 178 -7.70 -28.11 19.40
CA ILE A 178 -8.07 -26.79 19.91
C ILE A 178 -7.58 -26.72 21.36
N ASP A 179 -6.53 -25.95 21.61
CA ASP A 179 -5.97 -25.76 22.95
C ASP A 179 -6.55 -24.49 23.58
N LEU A 180 -7.26 -24.63 24.70
CA LEU A 180 -7.86 -23.53 25.44
C LEU A 180 -7.14 -23.36 26.78
N GLY A 181 -6.14 -22.51 26.81
CA GLY A 181 -5.30 -22.24 27.98
C GLY A 181 -4.03 -23.09 28.03
N ASP A 182 -3.04 -22.59 28.77
CA ASP A 182 -1.75 -23.25 28.94
C ASP A 182 -1.85 -24.24 30.12
N GLY A 183 -1.70 -25.55 29.85
CA GLY A 183 -1.66 -26.60 30.85
C GLY A 183 -2.98 -26.89 31.59
N GLY A 184 -4.12 -26.47 31.06
CA GLY A 184 -5.43 -26.73 31.64
C GLY A 184 -5.90 -28.17 31.45
N ALA A 185 -6.83 -28.64 32.32
CA ALA A 185 -7.59 -29.87 32.09
C ALA A 185 -8.51 -29.69 30.86
N GLY A 186 -8.63 -30.72 30.03
CA GLY A 186 -9.44 -30.67 28.82
C GLY A 186 -10.92 -30.37 29.09
N VAL A 187 -11.63 -29.94 28.06
CA VAL A 187 -13.08 -29.73 28.11
C VAL A 187 -13.78 -31.08 28.11
N ILE A 188 -14.64 -31.32 29.10
CA ILE A 188 -15.47 -32.53 29.15
C ILE A 188 -16.58 -32.37 28.13
N THR A 189 -16.63 -33.26 27.14
CA THR A 189 -17.70 -33.34 26.14
C THR A 189 -18.84 -34.28 26.60
N GLU A 190 -20.03 -34.13 26.02
CA GLU A 190 -21.14 -35.02 26.26
C GLU A 190 -20.74 -36.48 25.93
N ASP A 191 -21.01 -37.41 26.82
CA ASP A 191 -20.70 -38.83 26.75
C ASP A 191 -19.19 -39.21 26.79
N SER A 192 -18.26 -38.24 26.86
CA SER A 192 -16.82 -38.53 26.91
C SER A 192 -16.37 -39.13 28.25
N HIS A 193 -17.08 -38.85 29.34
CA HIS A 193 -16.73 -39.32 30.68
C HIS A 193 -17.95 -39.80 31.43
N LYS A 194 -17.78 -40.88 32.17
CA LYS A 194 -18.81 -41.45 33.09
C LYS A 194 -18.38 -41.26 34.54
N CYS A 195 -19.33 -40.96 35.40
CA CYS A 195 -19.10 -40.92 36.84
C CYS A 195 -18.68 -42.31 37.32
N TYR A 196 -17.52 -42.43 37.97
CA TYR A 196 -17.00 -43.70 38.47
C TYR A 196 -17.95 -44.40 39.43
N PHE A 197 -18.68 -43.65 40.26
CA PHE A 197 -19.58 -44.20 41.28
C PHE A 197 -20.98 -44.57 40.75
N THR A 198 -21.47 -43.83 39.77
CA THR A 198 -22.86 -44.02 39.28
C THR A 198 -22.93 -44.67 37.91
N GLY A 199 -21.82 -44.78 37.20
CA GLY A 199 -21.75 -45.26 35.80
C GLY A 199 -22.51 -44.39 34.78
N LYS A 200 -23.10 -43.27 35.23
CA LYS A 200 -23.84 -42.37 34.37
C LYS A 200 -22.88 -41.36 33.69
N ALA A 201 -23.22 -40.96 32.49
CA ALA A 201 -22.52 -39.87 31.82
C ALA A 201 -22.49 -38.60 32.69
N LEU A 202 -21.37 -37.91 32.76
CA LEU A 202 -21.28 -36.60 33.41
C LEU A 202 -22.13 -35.63 32.60
N VAL A 203 -22.96 -34.85 33.31
CA VAL A 203 -23.79 -33.83 32.65
C VAL A 203 -22.91 -32.72 32.20
N PRO A 204 -22.72 -32.53 30.89
CA PRO A 204 -21.85 -31.48 30.36
C PRO A 204 -22.51 -30.10 30.53
N SER A 205 -21.71 -29.06 30.34
CA SER A 205 -22.26 -27.70 30.28
C SER A 205 -23.26 -27.57 29.14
N LYS A 206 -24.44 -27.03 29.45
CA LYS A 206 -25.45 -26.72 28.41
C LYS A 206 -25.00 -25.59 27.46
N THR A 207 -23.97 -24.84 27.84
CA THR A 207 -23.45 -23.68 27.10
C THR A 207 -22.15 -23.97 26.38
N VAL A 208 -21.38 -25.00 26.74
CA VAL A 208 -20.20 -25.46 26.05
C VAL A 208 -20.48 -26.80 25.41
N LYS A 209 -20.63 -26.84 24.10
CA LYS A 209 -20.79 -28.06 23.30
C LYS A 209 -19.53 -28.28 22.48
N ALA A 210 -18.83 -29.35 22.72
CA ALA A 210 -17.73 -29.81 21.86
C ALA A 210 -18.26 -31.06 21.11
N LYS A 211 -18.08 -31.08 19.78
CA LYS A 211 -18.45 -32.23 18.95
C LYS A 211 -17.31 -33.25 19.05
N GLY A 212 -17.62 -34.47 19.51
CA GLY A 212 -16.69 -35.59 19.49
C GLY A 212 -16.48 -36.14 18.08
#